data_d682f17af0ea3415d13e2c1616721a37
#
_entry.id   d682f17af0ea3415d13e2c1616721a37
#
_cell.length_a   1.000
_cell.length_b   1.000
_cell.length_c   1.000
_cell.angle_alpha   90.00
_cell.angle_beta   90.00
_cell.angle_gamma   90.00
#
_symmetry.space_group_name_H-M   'P 1'
#
loop_
_entity.id
_entity.type
_entity.pdbx_description
1 polymer ?
#
loop_
_entity_poly.entity_id
_entity_poly.type
_entity_poly.pdbx_seq_one_letter_code
_entity_poly.pdbx_strand_id
1 'polypeptide(L)'
;SIRPGWFYHEDQDPKSLEELVEIYFHSVGRGTPLLLNIPPNQDGLFDAKDIERLYEFAAYRNELYKEDLTLGAAVSGPTLSADFACHHLIDGFETSYWASDADLPIQLELDLGSPKTFDVIELREDLKLGQRIAAFHVQVEVDGVWQEFGMGFTVGHKRLLRGPLVEAQKVRVVITEAQSMPVLTKIALYKTPSLSKQEVVQGLAFAEKSLAVAKGETLHFRIERSESHTPLEAKISVQP
;
A
#
# COMPACT_ATOMS: atom_id res chain seq x y z
N SER A 1 -12.57 -0.31 -14.32
CA SER A 1 -13.27 -1.60 -14.26
C SER A 1 -12.27 -2.75 -14.22
N ILE A 2 -12.63 -3.84 -13.54
CA ILE A 2 -11.82 -5.07 -13.53
C ILE A 2 -11.77 -5.71 -14.92
N ARG A 3 -12.84 -5.56 -15.71
CA ARG A 3 -12.93 -6.01 -17.11
C ARG A 3 -12.63 -4.87 -18.09
N PRO A 4 -12.36 -5.13 -19.37
CA PRO A 4 -12.12 -4.09 -20.38
C PRO A 4 -13.28 -3.10 -20.48
N GLY A 5 -14.52 -3.58 -20.44
CA GLY A 5 -15.73 -2.75 -20.45
C GLY A 5 -16.22 -2.35 -19.05
N TRP A 6 -17.23 -1.47 -19.00
CA TRP A 6 -17.90 -1.08 -17.76
C TRP A 6 -18.94 -2.11 -17.31
N PHE A 7 -19.59 -2.75 -18.29
CA PHE A 7 -20.58 -3.79 -18.06
C PHE A 7 -19.99 -5.19 -18.25
N TYR A 8 -20.72 -6.20 -17.76
CA TYR A 8 -20.34 -7.60 -17.92
C TYR A 8 -20.56 -8.07 -19.37
N HIS A 9 -19.60 -8.83 -19.89
CA HIS A 9 -19.65 -9.55 -21.15
C HIS A 9 -18.99 -10.92 -20.94
N GLU A 10 -19.66 -12.00 -21.40
CA GLU A 10 -19.18 -13.38 -21.21
C GLU A 10 -17.85 -13.67 -21.92
N ASP A 11 -17.60 -12.99 -23.04
CA ASP A 11 -16.40 -13.10 -23.88
C ASP A 11 -15.22 -12.27 -23.36
N GLN A 12 -15.37 -11.57 -22.23
CA GLN A 12 -14.33 -10.76 -21.62
C GLN A 12 -13.80 -11.41 -20.34
N ASP A 13 -12.49 -11.46 -20.21
CA ASP A 13 -11.83 -11.85 -18.98
C ASP A 13 -11.45 -10.62 -18.11
N PRO A 14 -11.30 -10.80 -16.78
CA PRO A 14 -10.75 -9.75 -15.93
C PRO A 14 -9.31 -9.40 -16.34
N LYS A 15 -8.90 -8.18 -16.03
CA LYS A 15 -7.51 -7.76 -16.12
C LYS A 15 -6.58 -8.75 -15.44
N SER A 16 -5.37 -8.87 -15.93
CA SER A 16 -4.36 -9.70 -15.30
C SER A 16 -3.98 -9.15 -13.91
N LEU A 17 -3.35 -9.97 -13.08
CA LEU A 17 -2.85 -9.52 -11.78
C LEU A 17 -1.84 -8.38 -11.96
N GLU A 18 -0.96 -8.48 -12.96
CA GLU A 18 0.04 -7.46 -13.31
C GLU A 18 -0.62 -6.12 -13.62
N GLU A 19 -1.70 -6.12 -14.44
CA GLU A 19 -2.44 -4.91 -14.78
C GLU A 19 -3.09 -4.27 -13.53
N LEU A 20 -3.67 -5.07 -12.62
CA LEU A 20 -4.24 -4.56 -11.38
C LEU A 20 -3.17 -4.01 -10.44
N VAL A 21 -2.00 -4.63 -10.37
CA VAL A 21 -0.84 -4.16 -9.62
C VAL A 21 -0.35 -2.83 -10.18
N GLU A 22 -0.22 -2.69 -11.51
CA GLU A 22 0.14 -1.41 -12.14
C GLU A 22 -0.88 -0.31 -11.82
N ILE A 23 -2.19 -0.61 -11.92
CA ILE A 23 -3.25 0.33 -11.55
C ILE A 23 -3.11 0.74 -10.08
N TYR A 24 -2.80 -0.19 -9.19
CA TYR A 24 -2.60 0.08 -7.77
C TYR A 24 -1.44 1.04 -7.52
N PHE A 25 -0.27 0.80 -8.10
CA PHE A 25 0.88 1.67 -7.96
C PHE A 25 0.67 3.05 -8.60
N HIS A 26 -0.12 3.13 -9.67
CA HIS A 26 -0.44 4.40 -10.34
C HIS A 26 -1.63 5.17 -9.72
N SER A 27 -2.39 4.57 -8.83
CA SER A 27 -3.49 5.21 -8.09
C SER A 27 -3.17 5.33 -6.60
N VAL A 28 -3.33 4.27 -5.83
CA VAL A 28 -3.07 4.25 -4.38
C VAL A 28 -1.61 4.59 -4.08
N GLY A 29 -0.68 4.08 -4.90
CA GLY A 29 0.74 4.40 -4.79
C GLY A 29 1.10 5.86 -5.10
N ARG A 30 0.15 6.65 -5.57
CA ARG A 30 0.27 8.10 -5.79
C ARG A 30 -0.68 8.92 -4.92
N GLY A 31 -1.20 8.31 -3.84
CA GLY A 31 -2.03 9.01 -2.85
C GLY A 31 -3.50 9.16 -3.23
N THR A 32 -3.99 8.51 -4.30
CA THR A 32 -5.41 8.55 -4.70
C THR A 32 -6.13 7.25 -4.37
N PRO A 33 -7.44 7.26 -4.08
CA PRO A 33 -8.20 6.03 -3.90
C PRO A 33 -8.34 5.27 -5.22
N LEU A 34 -8.40 3.94 -5.14
CA LEU A 34 -8.76 3.08 -6.26
C LEU A 34 -10.22 2.65 -6.13
N LEU A 35 -11.07 3.14 -7.02
CA LEU A 35 -12.44 2.64 -7.20
C LEU A 35 -12.44 1.63 -8.36
N LEU A 36 -12.50 0.33 -8.02
CA LEU A 36 -12.52 -0.75 -9.00
C LEU A 36 -13.95 -1.21 -9.22
N ASN A 37 -14.49 -0.98 -10.43
CA ASN A 37 -15.80 -1.50 -10.82
C ASN A 37 -15.72 -2.99 -11.13
N ILE A 38 -16.66 -3.78 -10.57
CA ILE A 38 -16.83 -5.21 -10.79
C ILE A 38 -18.27 -5.40 -11.28
N PRO A 39 -18.48 -5.61 -12.59
CA PRO A 39 -19.82 -5.72 -13.12
C PRO A 39 -20.45 -7.06 -12.71
N PRO A 40 -21.74 -7.07 -12.28
CA PRO A 40 -22.46 -8.32 -12.05
C PRO A 40 -22.73 -9.03 -13.38
N ASN A 41 -22.72 -10.37 -13.33
CA ASN A 41 -23.12 -11.22 -14.45
C ASN A 41 -24.65 -11.17 -14.68
N GLN A 42 -25.16 -11.99 -15.62
CA GLN A 42 -26.58 -12.01 -15.96
C GLN A 42 -27.48 -12.49 -14.81
N ASP A 43 -26.93 -13.24 -13.85
CA ASP A 43 -27.62 -13.69 -12.64
C ASP A 43 -27.59 -12.67 -11.50
N GLY A 44 -26.94 -11.50 -11.71
CA GLY A 44 -26.76 -10.47 -10.70
C GLY A 44 -25.67 -10.79 -9.68
N LEU A 45 -24.79 -11.77 -9.96
CA LEU A 45 -23.68 -12.20 -9.11
C LEU A 45 -22.34 -11.76 -9.71
N PHE A 46 -21.29 -11.75 -8.90
CA PHE A 46 -19.93 -11.61 -9.42
C PHE A 46 -19.51 -12.88 -10.16
N ASP A 47 -18.88 -12.72 -11.31
CA ASP A 47 -18.32 -13.84 -12.06
C ASP A 47 -17.18 -14.51 -11.29
N ALA A 48 -17.08 -15.84 -11.39
CA ALA A 48 -16.07 -16.61 -10.66
C ALA A 48 -14.63 -16.17 -11.00
N LYS A 49 -14.36 -15.81 -12.27
CA LYS A 49 -13.04 -15.32 -12.69
C LYS A 49 -12.71 -13.96 -12.07
N ASP A 50 -13.71 -13.08 -11.90
CA ASP A 50 -13.51 -11.78 -11.26
C ASP A 50 -13.22 -11.96 -9.77
N ILE A 51 -13.93 -12.88 -9.10
CA ILE A 51 -13.68 -13.22 -7.70
C ILE A 51 -12.27 -13.78 -7.51
N GLU A 52 -11.86 -14.75 -8.34
CA GLU A 52 -10.51 -15.32 -8.30
C GLU A 52 -9.45 -14.22 -8.45
N ARG A 53 -9.62 -13.33 -9.43
CA ARG A 53 -8.68 -12.21 -9.67
C ARG A 53 -8.61 -11.23 -8.50
N LEU A 54 -9.72 -10.96 -7.84
CA LEU A 54 -9.74 -10.12 -6.64
C LEU A 54 -9.00 -10.75 -5.48
N TYR A 55 -9.12 -12.07 -5.29
CA TYR A 55 -8.36 -12.79 -4.27
C TYR A 55 -6.86 -12.78 -4.55
N GLU A 56 -6.45 -13.02 -5.79
CA GLU A 56 -5.04 -12.93 -6.19
C GLU A 56 -4.48 -11.52 -5.92
N PHE A 57 -5.24 -10.48 -6.27
CA PHE A 57 -4.83 -9.11 -6.02
C PHE A 57 -4.78 -8.77 -4.52
N ALA A 58 -5.73 -9.27 -3.73
CA ALA A 58 -5.71 -9.09 -2.27
C ALA A 58 -4.51 -9.82 -1.64
N ALA A 59 -4.22 -11.06 -2.07
CA ALA A 59 -3.07 -11.83 -1.61
C ALA A 59 -1.74 -11.13 -1.94
N TYR A 60 -1.59 -10.61 -3.17
CA TYR A 60 -0.42 -9.82 -3.56
C TYR A 60 -0.22 -8.60 -2.65
N ARG A 61 -1.27 -7.83 -2.39
CA ARG A 61 -1.18 -6.67 -1.53
C ARG A 61 -0.83 -7.02 -0.08
N ASN A 62 -1.44 -8.10 0.44
CA ASN A 62 -1.16 -8.57 1.80
C ASN A 62 0.30 -9.00 1.93
N GLU A 63 0.85 -9.70 0.95
CA GLU A 63 2.25 -10.11 0.95
C GLU A 63 3.19 -8.91 0.78
N LEU A 64 2.85 -7.92 -0.08
CA LEU A 64 3.65 -6.70 -0.25
C LEU A 64 3.86 -5.95 1.08
N TYR A 65 2.82 -5.86 1.91
CA TYR A 65 2.87 -5.11 3.18
C TYR A 65 3.09 -6.00 4.41
N LYS A 66 3.42 -7.26 4.23
CA LYS A 66 3.59 -8.22 5.33
C LYS A 66 4.75 -7.85 6.25
N GLU A 67 5.81 -7.34 5.69
CA GLU A 67 7.02 -6.96 6.42
C GLU A 67 7.47 -5.57 6.00
N ASP A 68 7.53 -4.64 6.96
CA ASP A 68 8.20 -3.36 6.80
C ASP A 68 9.66 -3.52 7.16
N LEU A 69 10.55 -3.44 6.16
CA LEU A 69 11.98 -3.69 6.33
C LEU A 69 12.71 -2.58 7.10
N THR A 70 12.03 -1.48 7.41
CA THR A 70 12.59 -0.39 8.25
C THR A 70 12.46 -0.65 9.75
N LEU A 71 11.75 -1.72 10.15
CA LEU A 71 11.60 -2.06 11.56
C LEU A 71 12.98 -2.33 12.19
N GLY A 72 13.30 -1.58 13.24
CA GLY A 72 14.59 -1.65 13.94
C GLY A 72 15.73 -0.89 13.28
N ALA A 73 15.49 -0.16 12.20
CA ALA A 73 16.46 0.74 11.58
C ALA A 73 16.79 1.93 12.48
N ALA A 74 17.94 2.55 12.25
CA ALA A 74 18.25 3.88 12.75
C ALA A 74 17.98 4.92 11.68
N VAL A 75 17.35 6.05 12.06
CA VAL A 75 17.13 7.18 11.14
C VAL A 75 17.80 8.41 11.67
N SER A 76 18.53 9.11 10.81
CA SER A 76 19.25 10.34 11.12
C SER A 76 18.97 11.41 10.08
N GLY A 77 19.07 12.67 10.51
CA GLY A 77 18.87 13.84 9.69
C GLY A 77 18.57 15.07 10.55
N PRO A 78 18.45 16.26 9.95
CA PRO A 78 18.06 17.45 10.67
C PRO A 78 16.61 17.35 11.16
N THR A 79 16.33 17.84 12.36
CA THR A 79 15.01 17.87 12.97
C THR A 79 14.71 19.25 13.53
N LEU A 80 13.44 19.64 13.55
CA LEU A 80 12.98 20.90 14.12
C LEU A 80 13.18 20.92 15.64
N SER A 81 12.83 19.82 16.32
CA SER A 81 13.02 19.61 17.76
C SER A 81 12.94 18.13 18.11
N ALA A 82 13.12 17.78 19.38
CA ALA A 82 12.96 16.41 19.87
C ALA A 82 11.56 15.84 19.65
N ASP A 83 10.52 16.69 19.64
CA ASP A 83 9.11 16.26 19.40
C ASP A 83 8.85 15.88 17.94
N PHE A 84 9.74 16.27 17.02
CA PHE A 84 9.65 15.99 15.58
C PHE A 84 10.87 15.21 15.08
N ALA A 85 11.35 14.29 15.90
CA ALA A 85 12.58 13.55 15.66
C ALA A 85 12.45 12.49 14.55
N CYS A 86 13.59 12.12 13.95
CA CYS A 86 13.66 11.18 12.84
C CYS A 86 13.06 9.80 13.15
N HIS A 87 13.06 9.34 14.41
CA HIS A 87 12.50 8.03 14.76
C HIS A 87 10.99 7.92 14.52
N HIS A 88 10.26 9.05 14.45
CA HIS A 88 8.83 9.07 14.10
C HIS A 88 8.54 8.58 12.67
N LEU A 89 9.55 8.56 11.81
CA LEU A 89 9.42 8.07 10.45
C LEU A 89 9.22 6.54 10.35
N ILE A 90 9.58 5.81 11.42
CA ILE A 90 9.60 4.35 11.45
C ILE A 90 8.95 3.76 12.72
N ASP A 91 8.31 4.58 13.55
CA ASP A 91 7.71 4.15 14.82
C ASP A 91 6.35 3.43 14.65
N GLY A 92 5.78 3.45 13.44
CA GLY A 92 4.51 2.80 13.12
C GLY A 92 3.27 3.59 13.53
N PHE A 93 3.41 4.80 14.11
CA PHE A 93 2.27 5.63 14.50
C PHE A 93 1.94 6.65 13.40
N GLU A 94 0.68 6.76 13.02
CA GLU A 94 0.22 7.77 12.04
C GLU A 94 0.01 9.16 12.66
N THR A 95 0.16 9.29 13.97
CA THR A 95 -0.05 10.55 14.72
C THR A 95 1.25 11.28 15.02
N SER A 96 2.38 10.59 14.97
CA SER A 96 3.72 11.16 15.08
C SER A 96 4.25 11.55 13.71
N TYR A 97 5.11 12.54 13.66
CA TYR A 97 5.74 12.96 12.42
C TYR A 97 7.12 13.58 12.65
N TRP A 98 7.96 13.47 11.65
CA TRP A 98 9.18 14.22 11.53
C TRP A 98 8.94 15.55 10.83
N ALA A 99 9.64 16.60 11.28
CA ALA A 99 9.66 17.89 10.61
C ALA A 99 11.07 18.52 10.71
N SER A 100 11.43 19.37 9.75
CA SER A 100 12.68 20.12 9.77
C SER A 100 12.54 21.47 9.07
N ASP A 101 13.14 22.50 9.65
CA ASP A 101 13.28 23.83 9.09
C ASP A 101 14.66 24.08 8.46
N ALA A 102 15.46 23.03 8.29
CA ALA A 102 16.77 23.11 7.63
C ALA A 102 16.63 23.53 6.17
N ASP A 103 17.70 24.14 5.65
CA ASP A 103 17.78 24.50 4.23
C ASP A 103 17.76 23.27 3.33
N LEU A 104 17.08 23.40 2.18
CA LEU A 104 17.09 22.37 1.14
C LEU A 104 18.44 22.32 0.39
N PRO A 105 18.90 21.14 -0.02
CA PRO A 105 18.26 19.83 0.12
C PRO A 105 18.40 19.23 1.53
N ILE A 106 17.32 18.66 2.04
CA ILE A 106 17.33 17.94 3.32
C ILE A 106 17.58 16.46 3.06
N GLN A 107 18.48 15.85 3.82
CA GLN A 107 18.81 14.43 3.73
C GLN A 107 18.36 13.69 5.00
N LEU A 108 17.63 12.61 4.82
CA LEU A 108 17.27 11.65 5.85
C LEU A 108 17.95 10.32 5.51
N GLU A 109 18.81 9.83 6.38
CA GLU A 109 19.54 8.59 6.17
C GLU A 109 19.02 7.49 7.11
N LEU A 110 18.68 6.33 6.54
CA LEU A 110 18.29 5.13 7.25
C LEU A 110 19.45 4.13 7.22
N ASP A 111 19.80 3.57 8.38
CA ASP A 111 20.66 2.40 8.51
C ASP A 111 19.79 1.22 8.96
N LEU A 112 19.62 0.24 8.09
CA LEU A 112 18.78 -0.94 8.31
C LEU A 112 19.43 -1.98 9.22
N GLY A 113 20.65 -1.71 9.71
CA GLY A 113 21.44 -2.58 10.61
C GLY A 113 22.07 -3.79 9.91
N SER A 114 21.50 -4.24 8.80
CA SER A 114 22.04 -5.28 7.91
C SER A 114 21.49 -5.08 6.49
N PRO A 115 22.16 -5.61 5.47
CA PRO A 115 21.63 -5.55 4.11
C PRO A 115 20.24 -6.17 4.01
N LYS A 116 19.32 -5.47 3.34
CA LYS A 116 17.95 -5.88 3.05
C LYS A 116 17.71 -5.80 1.55
N THR A 117 16.90 -6.72 1.04
CA THR A 117 16.49 -6.73 -0.37
C THR A 117 15.11 -6.09 -0.52
N PHE A 118 15.00 -5.04 -1.31
CA PHE A 118 13.74 -4.29 -1.55
C PHE A 118 13.73 -3.67 -2.95
N ASP A 119 12.54 -3.26 -3.39
CA ASP A 119 12.31 -2.56 -4.65
C ASP A 119 11.17 -1.52 -4.56
N VAL A 120 10.58 -1.34 -3.36
CA VAL A 120 9.53 -0.35 -3.10
C VAL A 120 9.88 0.48 -1.88
N ILE A 121 9.72 1.79 -2.01
CA ILE A 121 9.82 2.76 -0.90
C ILE A 121 8.48 3.45 -0.76
N GLU A 122 7.97 3.50 0.47
CA GLU A 122 6.78 4.26 0.84
C GLU A 122 7.17 5.51 1.61
N LEU A 123 6.66 6.66 1.17
CA LEU A 123 6.70 7.92 1.91
C LEU A 123 5.28 8.40 2.18
N ARG A 124 5.06 9.05 3.34
CA ARG A 124 3.79 9.72 3.68
C ARG A 124 4.01 11.08 4.33
N GLU A 125 3.17 12.04 3.97
CA GLU A 125 3.03 13.31 4.67
C GLU A 125 1.79 13.32 5.57
N ASP A 126 1.79 14.14 6.63
CA ASP A 126 0.58 14.42 7.40
C ASP A 126 -0.29 15.43 6.64
N LEU A 127 -1.34 14.94 5.98
CA LEU A 127 -2.26 15.79 5.20
C LEU A 127 -3.03 16.83 6.03
N LYS A 128 -3.10 16.69 7.35
CA LYS A 128 -3.67 17.73 8.22
C LYS A 128 -2.86 19.01 8.16
N LEU A 129 -1.56 18.87 7.88
CA LEU A 129 -0.62 19.98 7.70
C LEU A 129 -0.45 20.39 6.23
N GLY A 130 -1.10 19.68 5.30
CA GLY A 130 -1.02 19.89 3.86
C GLY A 130 0.16 19.17 3.20
N GLN A 131 0.06 18.98 1.89
CA GLN A 131 1.14 18.46 1.06
C GLN A 131 2.20 19.55 0.85
N ARG A 132 3.45 19.29 1.23
CA ARG A 132 4.53 20.27 1.28
C ARG A 132 5.72 19.91 0.42
N ILE A 133 6.05 18.61 0.33
CA ILE A 133 7.19 18.12 -0.46
C ILE A 133 6.82 18.17 -1.94
N ALA A 134 7.63 18.88 -2.74
CA ALA A 134 7.42 19.07 -4.17
C ALA A 134 8.31 18.17 -5.03
N ALA A 135 9.56 17.88 -4.57
CA ALA A 135 10.45 16.94 -5.25
C ALA A 135 11.38 16.24 -4.25
N PHE A 136 11.70 14.99 -4.53
CA PHE A 136 12.62 14.20 -3.74
C PHE A 136 13.33 13.14 -4.58
N HIS A 137 14.50 12.70 -4.09
CA HIS A 137 15.28 11.58 -4.57
C HIS A 137 15.39 10.51 -3.50
N VAL A 138 15.55 9.28 -3.92
CA VAL A 138 15.93 8.18 -3.04
C VAL A 138 17.18 7.54 -3.57
N GLN A 139 18.15 7.37 -2.68
CA GLN A 139 19.44 6.75 -2.99
C GLN A 139 19.67 5.56 -2.05
N VAL A 140 20.44 4.60 -2.53
CA VAL A 140 20.87 3.41 -1.80
C VAL A 140 22.39 3.31 -1.84
N GLU A 141 23.00 2.85 -0.75
CA GLU A 141 24.43 2.60 -0.72
C GLU A 141 24.70 1.14 -1.12
N VAL A 142 25.36 0.98 -2.28
CA VAL A 142 25.79 -0.32 -2.79
C VAL A 142 27.32 -0.27 -2.92
N ASP A 143 28.02 -1.20 -2.30
CA ASP A 143 29.50 -1.27 -2.29
C ASP A 143 30.17 0.05 -1.85
N GLY A 144 29.58 0.74 -0.88
CA GLY A 144 30.08 2.01 -0.37
C GLY A 144 29.85 3.23 -1.27
N VAL A 145 29.04 3.08 -2.35
CA VAL A 145 28.72 4.15 -3.30
C VAL A 145 27.23 4.41 -3.30
N TRP A 146 26.83 5.67 -3.15
CA TRP A 146 25.43 6.09 -3.28
C TRP A 146 24.99 6.03 -4.74
N GLN A 147 23.95 5.28 -4.99
CA GLN A 147 23.34 5.10 -6.31
C GLN A 147 21.90 5.58 -6.27
N GLU A 148 21.42 6.13 -7.37
CA GLU A 148 20.02 6.54 -7.50
C GLU A 148 19.11 5.30 -7.51
N PHE A 149 18.18 5.24 -6.56
CA PHE A 149 17.10 4.25 -6.55
C PHE A 149 15.90 4.76 -7.35
N GLY A 150 15.61 6.05 -7.24
CA GLY A 150 14.55 6.70 -7.97
C GLY A 150 14.22 8.08 -7.45
N MET A 151 13.40 8.80 -8.21
CA MET A 151 12.96 10.15 -7.87
C MET A 151 11.44 10.27 -7.96
N GLY A 152 10.89 11.28 -7.30
CA GLY A 152 9.47 11.55 -7.34
C GLY A 152 9.16 13.03 -7.16
N PHE A 153 7.99 13.39 -7.66
CA PHE A 153 7.35 14.67 -7.38
C PHE A 153 6.23 14.41 -6.39
N THR A 154 6.08 15.25 -5.41
CA THR A 154 5.06 15.19 -4.37
C THR A 154 5.03 13.86 -3.59
N VAL A 155 4.74 13.92 -2.32
CA VAL A 155 4.56 12.75 -1.47
C VAL A 155 3.07 12.57 -1.14
N GLY A 156 2.45 13.53 -0.46
CA GLY A 156 1.04 13.50 -0.11
C GLY A 156 0.69 12.39 0.87
N HIS A 157 -0.55 11.92 0.82
CA HIS A 157 -1.05 10.87 1.72
C HIS A 157 -0.23 9.58 1.66
N LYS A 158 0.19 9.19 0.46
CA LYS A 158 0.99 7.98 0.21
C LYS A 158 1.74 8.09 -1.11
N ARG A 159 3.02 7.86 -1.07
CA ARG A 159 3.84 7.73 -2.26
C ARG A 159 4.57 6.40 -2.22
N LEU A 160 4.25 5.51 -3.16
CA LEU A 160 5.02 4.31 -3.43
C LEU A 160 5.93 4.57 -4.62
N LEU A 161 7.23 4.52 -4.40
CA LEU A 161 8.25 4.61 -5.44
C LEU A 161 8.80 3.21 -5.69
N ARG A 162 8.61 2.69 -6.91
CA ARG A 162 9.27 1.46 -7.35
C ARG A 162 10.61 1.79 -7.99
N GLY A 163 11.62 1.04 -7.63
CA GLY A 163 12.96 1.10 -8.18
C GLY A 163 13.46 -0.26 -8.65
N PRO A 164 14.74 -0.38 -8.95
CA PRO A 164 15.37 -1.66 -9.18
C PRO A 164 15.33 -2.52 -7.90
N LEU A 165 15.29 -3.85 -8.05
CA LEU A 165 15.51 -4.74 -6.92
C LEU A 165 16.96 -4.62 -6.48
N VAL A 166 17.17 -4.13 -5.25
CA VAL A 166 18.50 -3.88 -4.69
C VAL A 166 18.66 -4.58 -3.35
N GLU A 167 19.90 -4.89 -3.00
CA GLU A 167 20.30 -5.28 -1.65
C GLU A 167 21.18 -4.17 -1.08
N ALA A 168 20.71 -3.50 -0.02
CA ALA A 168 21.41 -2.39 0.59
C ALA A 168 21.15 -2.35 2.10
N GLN A 169 22.14 -1.83 2.85
CA GLN A 169 21.99 -1.56 4.27
C GLN A 169 21.59 -0.12 4.53
N LYS A 170 22.02 0.82 3.69
CA LYS A 170 21.72 2.23 3.88
C LYS A 170 20.86 2.78 2.75
N VAL A 171 19.89 3.59 3.15
CA VAL A 171 18.97 4.29 2.25
C VAL A 171 18.96 5.77 2.62
N ARG A 172 18.92 6.64 1.62
CA ARG A 172 18.83 8.07 1.81
C ARG A 172 17.65 8.64 1.06
N VAL A 173 16.81 9.39 1.77
CA VAL A 173 15.75 10.21 1.16
C VAL A 173 16.25 11.65 1.14
N VAL A 174 16.31 12.26 -0.02
CA VAL A 174 16.78 13.62 -0.25
C VAL A 174 15.59 14.46 -0.72
N ILE A 175 15.11 15.35 0.13
CA ILE A 175 14.06 16.32 -0.22
C ILE A 175 14.74 17.50 -0.89
N THR A 176 14.48 17.69 -2.18
CA THR A 176 15.13 18.73 -2.99
C THR A 176 14.27 19.97 -3.15
N GLU A 177 12.95 19.83 -3.10
CA GLU A 177 12.02 20.96 -3.18
C GLU A 177 10.84 20.76 -2.21
N ALA A 178 10.46 21.85 -1.54
CA ALA A 178 9.28 21.90 -0.69
C ALA A 178 8.62 23.26 -0.74
N GLN A 179 7.30 23.31 -0.68
CA GLN A 179 6.49 24.54 -0.68
C GLN A 179 6.43 25.20 0.72
N SER A 180 6.77 24.44 1.75
CA SER A 180 6.82 24.84 3.15
C SER A 180 7.70 23.84 3.89
N MET A 181 7.96 24.10 5.18
CA MET A 181 8.69 23.17 6.05
C MET A 181 8.22 21.72 5.85
N PRO A 182 9.07 20.80 5.39
CA PRO A 182 8.65 19.43 5.09
C PRO A 182 8.29 18.67 6.35
N VAL A 183 7.30 17.79 6.21
CA VAL A 183 6.76 16.92 7.26
C VAL A 183 6.55 15.54 6.68
N LEU A 184 7.07 14.51 7.34
CA LEU A 184 6.81 13.12 6.98
C LEU A 184 6.33 12.32 8.19
N THR A 185 5.33 11.47 7.99
CA THR A 185 4.82 10.55 9.02
C THR A 185 5.37 9.14 8.83
N LYS A 186 5.90 8.82 7.64
CA LYS A 186 6.39 7.46 7.39
C LYS A 186 7.45 7.42 6.30
N ILE A 187 8.45 6.57 6.54
CA ILE A 187 9.31 5.95 5.53
C ILE A 187 9.25 4.45 5.76
N ALA A 188 8.94 3.67 4.73
CA ALA A 188 8.92 2.21 4.80
C ALA A 188 9.52 1.60 3.53
N LEU A 189 10.06 0.41 3.66
CA LEU A 189 10.68 -0.34 2.57
C LEU A 189 10.00 -1.70 2.43
N TYR A 190 9.69 -2.08 1.20
CA TYR A 190 9.04 -3.34 0.89
C TYR A 190 9.72 -4.03 -0.29
N LYS A 191 9.54 -5.34 -0.34
CA LYS A 191 9.90 -6.15 -1.50
C LYS A 191 8.63 -6.59 -2.21
N THR A 192 8.54 -6.34 -3.52
CA THR A 192 7.40 -6.83 -4.30
C THR A 192 7.37 -8.36 -4.31
N PRO A 193 6.18 -8.96 -4.07
CA PRO A 193 6.00 -10.40 -4.22
C PRO A 193 6.18 -10.80 -5.69
N SER A 194 6.62 -12.04 -5.92
CA SER A 194 6.61 -12.58 -7.27
C SER A 194 5.17 -12.68 -7.79
N LEU A 195 4.95 -12.31 -9.05
CA LEU A 195 3.65 -12.43 -9.73
C LEU A 195 3.33 -13.88 -10.18
N SER A 196 4.14 -14.87 -9.79
CA SER A 196 3.77 -16.28 -9.96
C SER A 196 2.47 -16.54 -9.21
N LYS A 197 1.58 -17.41 -9.73
CA LYS A 197 0.36 -17.83 -9.05
C LYS A 197 0.69 -18.21 -7.61
N GLN A 198 0.47 -17.26 -6.70
CA GLN A 198 0.50 -17.56 -5.28
C GLN A 198 -0.67 -18.50 -5.02
N GLU A 199 -0.43 -19.56 -4.27
CA GLU A 199 -1.53 -20.34 -3.73
C GLU A 199 -2.42 -19.36 -2.98
N VAL A 200 -3.62 -19.17 -3.51
CA VAL A 200 -4.67 -18.40 -2.83
C VAL A 200 -4.86 -19.12 -1.50
N VAL A 201 -4.33 -18.53 -0.43
CA VAL A 201 -4.60 -19.04 0.90
C VAL A 201 -6.13 -19.01 1.02
N GLN A 202 -6.74 -20.19 1.01
CA GLN A 202 -8.17 -20.38 1.20
C GLN A 202 -8.54 -19.96 2.64
N GLY A 203 -8.58 -18.64 2.86
CA GLY A 203 -8.87 -18.05 4.16
C GLY A 203 -10.27 -17.48 4.29
N LEU A 204 -11.07 -17.48 3.24
CA LEU A 204 -12.48 -17.10 3.25
C LEU A 204 -13.26 -18.09 2.38
N ALA A 205 -13.59 -19.23 2.94
CA ALA A 205 -14.62 -20.06 2.37
C ALA A 205 -15.96 -19.32 2.56
N PHE A 206 -16.42 -18.61 1.54
CA PHE A 206 -17.85 -18.34 1.44
C PHE A 206 -18.51 -19.70 1.21
N ALA A 207 -19.20 -20.22 2.23
CA ALA A 207 -20.09 -21.34 2.01
C ALA A 207 -21.11 -20.90 0.96
N GLU A 208 -21.04 -21.47 -0.25
CA GLU A 208 -22.10 -21.36 -1.25
C GLU A 208 -23.39 -21.88 -0.65
N LYS A 209 -24.17 -21.00 -0.08
CA LYS A 209 -25.59 -21.21 0.13
C LYS A 209 -26.29 -20.05 -0.56
N SER A 210 -26.87 -20.34 -1.71
CA SER A 210 -27.93 -19.52 -2.27
C SER A 210 -29.08 -19.51 -1.24
N LEU A 211 -29.17 -18.41 -0.49
CA LEU A 211 -30.30 -18.18 0.41
C LEU A 211 -31.33 -17.38 -0.37
N ALA A 212 -32.42 -18.02 -0.72
CA ALA A 212 -33.63 -17.32 -1.13
C ALA A 212 -34.22 -16.66 0.14
N VAL A 213 -34.12 -15.34 0.20
CA VAL A 213 -34.68 -14.55 1.31
C VAL A 213 -36.08 -14.10 0.91
N ALA A 214 -37.07 -14.42 1.71
CA ALA A 214 -38.40 -13.87 1.55
C ALA A 214 -38.42 -12.40 1.94
N LYS A 215 -39.23 -11.59 1.26
CA LYS A 215 -39.34 -10.14 1.50
C LYS A 215 -39.66 -9.87 2.98
N GLY A 216 -38.77 -9.16 3.69
CA GLY A 216 -38.92 -8.81 5.10
C GLY A 216 -38.13 -9.66 6.10
N GLU A 217 -37.33 -10.61 5.65
CA GLU A 217 -36.44 -11.38 6.54
C GLU A 217 -35.07 -10.70 6.72
N THR A 218 -34.48 -10.89 7.91
CA THR A 218 -33.14 -10.39 8.22
C THR A 218 -32.15 -11.54 8.08
N LEU A 219 -31.15 -11.36 7.23
CA LEU A 219 -30.04 -12.31 7.06
C LEU A 219 -28.93 -12.00 8.07
N HIS A 220 -28.53 -13.01 8.82
CA HIS A 220 -27.36 -12.96 9.70
C HIS A 220 -26.21 -13.73 9.06
N PHE A 221 -25.12 -13.07 8.77
CA PHE A 221 -23.88 -13.70 8.31
C PHE A 221 -22.87 -13.77 9.43
N ARG A 222 -22.30 -14.93 9.62
CA ARG A 222 -21.14 -15.12 10.50
C ARG A 222 -19.91 -15.30 9.63
N ILE A 223 -18.97 -14.36 9.71
CA ILE A 223 -17.67 -14.47 9.05
C ILE A 223 -16.66 -14.98 10.06
N GLU A 224 -16.19 -16.21 9.88
CA GLU A 224 -15.14 -16.77 10.72
C GLU A 224 -13.77 -16.54 10.03
N ARG A 225 -12.87 -15.85 10.72
CA ARG A 225 -11.45 -15.81 10.32
C ARG A 225 -10.77 -17.07 10.82
N SER A 226 -9.97 -17.72 9.95
CA SER A 226 -9.26 -18.96 10.28
C SER A 226 -8.16 -18.79 11.34
N GLU A 227 -7.79 -17.58 11.76
CA GLU A 227 -6.69 -17.34 12.70
C GLU A 227 -6.97 -16.36 13.85
N SER A 228 -8.16 -15.83 14.00
CA SER A 228 -8.53 -15.05 15.17
C SER A 228 -9.90 -15.47 15.71
N HIS A 229 -9.94 -15.78 16.99
CA HIS A 229 -11.11 -16.33 17.69
C HIS A 229 -12.26 -15.33 17.94
N THR A 230 -12.30 -14.21 17.23
CA THR A 230 -13.36 -13.20 17.39
C THR A 230 -14.26 -13.21 16.16
N PRO A 231 -15.51 -13.63 16.24
CA PRO A 231 -16.44 -13.58 15.12
C PRO A 231 -16.80 -12.12 14.80
N LEU A 232 -16.79 -11.78 13.50
CA LEU A 232 -17.35 -10.53 12.98
C LEU A 232 -18.81 -10.79 12.60
N GLU A 233 -19.74 -10.15 13.29
CA GLU A 233 -21.15 -10.16 12.89
C GLU A 233 -21.46 -8.98 11.99
N ALA A 234 -21.89 -9.24 10.76
CA ALA A 234 -22.43 -8.23 9.85
C ALA A 234 -23.94 -8.41 9.75
N LYS A 235 -24.71 -7.35 10.03
CA LYS A 235 -26.15 -7.32 9.89
C LYS A 235 -26.55 -6.58 8.63
N ILE A 236 -27.12 -7.27 7.66
CA ILE A 236 -27.69 -6.65 6.46
C ILE A 236 -29.20 -6.68 6.58
N SER A 237 -29.84 -5.50 6.59
CA SER A 237 -31.28 -5.40 6.49
C SER A 237 -31.69 -5.07 5.06
N VAL A 238 -32.52 -5.89 4.45
CA VAL A 238 -33.16 -5.59 3.17
C VAL A 238 -34.40 -4.76 3.48
N GLN A 239 -34.37 -3.47 3.14
CA GLN A 239 -35.57 -2.63 3.21
C GLN A 239 -36.51 -2.94 2.04
N PRO A 240 -37.84 -2.79 2.23
CA PRO A 240 -38.85 -3.13 1.23
C PRO A 240 -38.83 -2.27 -0.02
#